data_d2cb764e1be185b17f481bdabe37b27a
#
_entry.id   d2cb764e1be185b17f481bdabe37b27a
#
_cell.length_a   1.000
_cell.length_b   1.000
_cell.length_c   1.000
_cell.angle_alpha   90.00
_cell.angle_beta   90.00
_cell.angle_gamma   90.00
#
_symmetry.space_group_name_H-M   'P 1'
#
loop_
_entity.id
_entity.type
_entity.pdbx_description
1 polymer ?
#
loop_
_entity_poly.entity_id
_entity_poly.type
_entity_poly.pdbx_seq_one_letter_code
_entity_poly.pdbx_strand_id
1 'polypeptide(L)'
;MLIWIRMLTAPPGVNIPILLQRDALNNNEAIWQAVIQVESGGNPMAYCIDINGKPSVGIAQIQQSRISHYNRLTGASYTLDDCFDPEVSKEVFIYFAERIGNEERLIRAWNGSGPMTKKYYNKLKARL
;
A
#
# COMPACT_ATOMS: atom_id res chain seq x y z
N MET A 1 14.49 -1.15 -5.60
CA MET A 1 14.83 0.24 -5.98
C MET A 1 14.70 0.47 -7.48
N LEU A 2 15.26 -0.37 -8.32
CA LEU A 2 15.08 -0.28 -9.78
C LEU A 2 13.61 -0.35 -10.21
N ILE A 3 12.81 -1.11 -9.47
CA ILE A 3 11.37 -1.23 -9.70
C ILE A 3 10.66 0.14 -9.61
N TRP A 4 11.05 0.99 -8.68
CA TRP A 4 10.49 2.32 -8.52
C TRP A 4 10.63 3.15 -9.78
N ILE A 5 11.84 3.17 -10.34
CA ILE A 5 12.13 3.92 -11.54
C ILE A 5 11.30 3.41 -12.72
N ARG A 6 11.18 2.09 -12.85
CA ARG A 6 10.36 1.48 -13.89
C ARG A 6 8.89 1.83 -13.80
N MET A 7 8.36 1.92 -12.59
CA MET A 7 6.95 2.23 -12.34
C MET A 7 6.61 3.68 -12.63
N LEU A 8 7.58 4.57 -12.44
CA LEU A 8 7.41 5.99 -12.67
C LEU A 8 7.73 6.39 -14.11
N THR A 9 8.25 5.47 -14.93
CA THR A 9 8.50 5.78 -16.32
C THR A 9 7.20 5.84 -17.11
N ALA A 10 7.10 6.86 -17.93
CA ALA A 10 6.04 6.99 -18.91
C ALA A 10 6.22 5.96 -20.05
N PRO A 11 5.28 5.87 -21.00
CA PRO A 11 5.43 5.03 -22.19
C PRO A 11 6.76 5.28 -22.91
N PRO A 12 7.26 4.30 -23.71
CA PRO A 12 8.50 4.46 -24.44
C PRO A 12 8.59 5.79 -25.18
N GLY A 13 9.74 6.47 -25.06
CA GLY A 13 9.97 7.76 -25.69
C GLY A 13 9.61 8.98 -24.86
N VAL A 14 9.05 8.79 -23.68
CA VAL A 14 8.72 9.88 -22.75
C VAL A 14 9.64 9.82 -21.54
N ASN A 15 10.32 10.94 -21.24
CA ASN A 15 11.17 11.06 -20.07
C ASN A 15 10.43 11.76 -18.93
N ILE A 16 10.43 11.14 -17.77
CA ILE A 16 9.92 11.76 -16.55
C ILE A 16 11.12 12.40 -15.84
N PRO A 17 11.07 13.72 -15.55
CA PRO A 17 12.15 14.37 -14.82
C PRO A 17 12.42 13.71 -13.48
N ILE A 18 13.69 13.65 -13.08
CA ILE A 18 14.12 13.03 -11.81
C ILE A 18 13.40 13.67 -10.62
N LEU A 19 13.17 14.99 -10.62
CA LEU A 19 12.47 15.67 -9.54
C LEU A 19 11.03 15.16 -9.37
N LEU A 20 10.32 14.94 -10.48
CA LEU A 20 8.96 14.37 -10.43
C LEU A 20 8.97 12.93 -9.94
N GLN A 21 9.99 12.14 -10.30
CA GLN A 21 10.15 10.79 -9.80
C GLN A 21 10.38 10.79 -8.28
N ARG A 22 11.22 11.70 -7.77
CA ARG A 22 11.47 11.85 -6.33
C ARG A 22 10.22 12.28 -5.58
N ASP A 23 9.45 13.22 -6.14
CA ASP A 23 8.22 13.68 -5.52
C ASP A 23 7.20 12.54 -5.41
N ALA A 24 7.06 11.73 -6.45
CA ALA A 24 6.17 10.58 -6.43
C ALA A 24 6.62 9.54 -5.40
N LEU A 25 7.92 9.25 -5.31
CA LEU A 25 8.47 8.33 -4.30
C LEU A 25 8.25 8.86 -2.89
N ASN A 26 8.50 10.14 -2.66
CA ASN A 26 8.30 10.78 -1.35
C ASN A 26 6.82 10.76 -0.97
N ASN A 27 5.91 10.97 -1.94
CA ASN A 27 4.48 10.93 -1.69
C ASN A 27 4.02 9.53 -1.30
N ASN A 28 4.50 8.48 -1.99
CA ASN A 28 4.16 7.10 -1.64
C ASN A 28 4.72 6.71 -0.28
N GLU A 29 5.92 7.18 0.07
CA GLU A 29 6.48 6.96 1.41
C GLU A 29 5.64 7.65 2.48
N ALA A 30 5.21 8.90 2.24
CA ALA A 30 4.35 9.63 3.17
C ALA A 30 3.00 8.92 3.36
N ILE A 31 2.40 8.42 2.27
CA ILE A 31 1.16 7.65 2.35
C ILE A 31 1.39 6.35 3.13
N TRP A 32 2.49 5.66 2.89
CA TRP A 32 2.86 4.46 3.64
C TRP A 32 2.91 4.74 5.14
N GLN A 33 3.61 5.80 5.55
CA GLN A 33 3.70 6.18 6.96
C GLN A 33 2.32 6.48 7.56
N ALA A 34 1.46 7.16 6.80
CA ALA A 34 0.11 7.44 7.26
C ALA A 34 -0.73 6.16 7.38
N VAL A 35 -0.63 5.25 6.42
CA VAL A 35 -1.34 3.97 6.42
C VAL A 35 -0.99 3.14 7.65
N ILE A 36 0.29 2.96 7.94
CA ILE A 36 0.70 2.16 9.10
C ILE A 36 0.25 2.77 10.42
N GLN A 37 0.20 4.08 10.53
CA GLN A 37 -0.33 4.73 11.74
C GLN A 37 -1.82 4.50 11.90
N VAL A 38 -2.59 4.60 10.82
CA VAL A 38 -4.04 4.39 10.87
C VAL A 38 -4.39 2.91 11.07
N GLU A 39 -3.67 2.00 10.41
CA GLU A 39 -4.00 0.58 10.46
C GLU A 39 -3.60 -0.09 11.77
N SER A 40 -2.43 0.20 12.28
CA SER A 40 -1.87 -0.53 13.43
C SER A 40 -1.21 0.35 14.49
N GLY A 41 -1.14 1.67 14.26
CA GLY A 41 -0.32 2.54 15.12
C GLY A 41 1.17 2.24 15.02
N GLY A 42 1.61 1.64 13.91
CA GLY A 42 3.00 1.26 13.71
C GLY A 42 3.40 -0.08 14.34
N ASN A 43 2.43 -0.91 14.74
CA ASN A 43 2.72 -2.20 15.38
C ASN A 43 2.82 -3.32 14.34
N PRO A 44 4.02 -3.88 14.09
CA PRO A 44 4.18 -4.95 13.10
C PRO A 44 3.52 -6.27 13.52
N MET A 45 3.22 -6.45 14.80
CA MET A 45 2.59 -7.66 15.33
C MET A 45 1.08 -7.55 15.44
N ALA A 46 0.49 -6.47 14.93
CA ALA A 46 -0.94 -6.26 15.01
C ALA A 46 -1.72 -7.37 14.28
N TYR A 47 -2.78 -7.83 14.91
CA TYR A 47 -3.66 -8.87 14.37
C TYR A 47 -5.08 -8.55 14.78
N CYS A 48 -6.00 -8.62 13.82
CA CYS A 48 -7.40 -8.28 14.06
C CYS A 48 -8.28 -9.15 13.16
N ILE A 49 -9.43 -9.55 13.67
CA ILE A 49 -10.49 -10.15 12.84
C ILE A 49 -11.43 -9.02 12.45
N ASP A 50 -11.51 -8.71 11.17
CA ASP A 50 -12.34 -7.64 10.65
C ASP A 50 -13.83 -8.00 10.62
N ILE A 51 -14.66 -7.02 10.27
CA ILE A 51 -16.10 -7.17 10.15
C ILE A 51 -16.47 -8.30 9.18
N ASN A 52 -15.67 -8.51 8.13
CA ASN A 52 -15.89 -9.59 7.18
C ASN A 52 -15.51 -10.98 7.72
N GLY A 53 -15.11 -11.07 8.99
CA GLY A 53 -14.71 -12.32 9.64
C GLY A 53 -13.31 -12.81 9.24
N LYS A 54 -12.53 -12.01 8.51
CA LYS A 54 -11.21 -12.40 8.02
C LYS A 54 -10.11 -11.69 8.80
N PRO A 55 -8.95 -12.38 9.01
CA PRO A 55 -7.85 -11.75 9.72
C PRO A 55 -7.14 -10.68 8.89
N SER A 56 -6.78 -9.61 9.56
CA SER A 56 -5.90 -8.55 9.06
C SER A 56 -4.60 -8.61 9.85
N VAL A 57 -3.47 -8.61 9.16
CA VAL A 57 -2.18 -8.96 9.73
C VAL A 57 -1.14 -7.88 9.50
N GLY A 58 -0.41 -7.57 10.55
CA GLY A 58 0.81 -6.79 10.50
C GLY A 58 0.60 -5.29 10.49
N ILE A 59 1.68 -4.61 10.21
CA ILE A 59 1.77 -3.15 10.32
C ILE A 59 0.77 -2.42 9.40
N ALA A 60 0.44 -3.01 8.25
CA ALA A 60 -0.49 -2.45 7.27
C ALA A 60 -1.85 -3.17 7.25
N GLN A 61 -2.08 -4.11 8.15
CA GLN A 61 -3.33 -4.87 8.29
C GLN A 61 -3.79 -5.51 6.97
N ILE A 62 -2.88 -6.30 6.39
CA ILE A 62 -3.11 -6.97 5.11
C ILE A 62 -3.98 -8.22 5.33
N GLN A 63 -4.92 -8.43 4.42
CA GLN A 63 -5.76 -9.63 4.39
C GLN A 63 -5.31 -10.61 3.30
N GLN A 64 -5.76 -11.85 3.40
CA GLN A 64 -5.37 -12.93 2.47
C GLN A 64 -5.66 -12.57 1.00
N SER A 65 -6.78 -11.92 0.73
CA SER A 65 -7.14 -11.54 -0.64
C SER A 65 -6.10 -10.62 -1.29
N ARG A 66 -5.52 -9.71 -0.49
CA ARG A 66 -4.48 -8.79 -0.96
C ARG A 66 -3.20 -9.53 -1.28
N ILE A 67 -2.76 -10.41 -0.39
CA ILE A 67 -1.52 -11.15 -0.61
C ILE A 67 -1.65 -12.15 -1.76
N SER A 68 -2.82 -12.78 -1.90
CA SER A 68 -3.08 -13.68 -3.03
C SER A 68 -3.05 -12.92 -4.36
N HIS A 69 -3.62 -11.71 -4.39
CA HIS A 69 -3.59 -10.84 -5.56
C HIS A 69 -2.15 -10.44 -5.92
N TYR A 70 -1.39 -10.02 -4.92
CA TYR A 70 0.02 -9.68 -5.10
C TYR A 70 0.80 -10.86 -5.68
N ASN A 71 0.65 -12.05 -5.10
CA ASN A 71 1.35 -13.25 -5.57
C ASN A 71 0.99 -13.59 -7.02
N ARG A 72 -0.29 -13.47 -7.37
CA ARG A 72 -0.75 -13.75 -8.73
C ARG A 72 -0.14 -12.79 -9.75
N LEU A 73 -0.01 -11.51 -9.40
CA LEU A 73 0.52 -10.49 -10.30
C LEU A 73 2.05 -10.51 -10.40
N THR A 74 2.75 -10.95 -9.35
CA THR A 74 4.22 -10.85 -9.28
C THR A 74 4.94 -12.18 -9.41
N GLY A 75 4.23 -13.31 -9.24
CA GLY A 75 4.86 -14.62 -9.15
C GLY A 75 5.47 -14.90 -7.78
N ALA A 76 5.25 -14.03 -6.79
CA ALA A 76 5.69 -14.29 -5.42
C ALA A 76 4.86 -15.38 -4.76
N SER A 77 5.34 -15.91 -3.64
CA SER A 77 4.67 -16.98 -2.89
C SER A 77 4.58 -16.66 -1.39
N TYR A 78 4.29 -15.40 -1.07
CA TYR A 78 4.12 -14.99 0.32
C TYR A 78 2.85 -15.60 0.93
N THR A 79 2.94 -15.92 2.21
CA THR A 79 1.78 -16.28 3.02
C THR A 79 1.25 -15.04 3.76
N LEU A 80 0.06 -15.13 4.34
CA LEU A 80 -0.46 -14.04 5.17
C LEU A 80 0.45 -13.78 6.36
N ASP A 81 1.02 -14.82 6.97
CA ASP A 81 1.95 -14.70 8.10
C ASP A 81 3.22 -13.91 7.73
N ASP A 82 3.65 -13.96 6.48
CA ASP A 82 4.79 -13.14 6.03
C ASP A 82 4.53 -11.64 6.21
N CYS A 83 3.26 -11.23 6.26
CA CYS A 83 2.87 -9.83 6.44
C CYS A 83 3.11 -9.30 7.86
N PHE A 84 3.51 -10.14 8.81
CA PHE A 84 4.05 -9.68 10.08
C PHE A 84 5.44 -9.04 9.92
N ASP A 85 6.13 -9.32 8.81
CA ASP A 85 7.36 -8.64 8.47
C ASP A 85 7.05 -7.29 7.82
N PRO A 86 7.44 -6.15 8.43
CA PRO A 86 7.17 -4.83 7.85
C PRO A 86 7.73 -4.66 6.44
N GLU A 87 8.85 -5.31 6.12
CA GLU A 87 9.45 -5.24 4.79
C GLU A 87 8.53 -5.86 3.74
N VAL A 88 7.93 -7.01 4.05
CA VAL A 88 6.98 -7.68 3.14
C VAL A 88 5.73 -6.82 2.98
N SER A 89 5.18 -6.32 4.07
CA SER A 89 3.99 -5.45 4.03
C SER A 89 4.24 -4.20 3.19
N LYS A 90 5.42 -3.58 3.34
CA LYS A 90 5.79 -2.41 2.56
C LYS A 90 5.95 -2.74 1.08
N GLU A 91 6.59 -3.85 0.77
CA GLU A 91 6.76 -4.32 -0.61
C GLU A 91 5.41 -4.44 -1.32
N VAL A 92 4.45 -5.07 -0.65
CA VAL A 92 3.09 -5.26 -1.19
C VAL A 92 2.40 -3.90 -1.38
N PHE A 93 2.46 -3.03 -0.38
CA PHE A 93 1.85 -1.69 -0.46
C PHE A 93 2.44 -0.89 -1.62
N ILE A 94 3.76 -0.82 -1.70
CA ILE A 94 4.47 -0.05 -2.72
C ILE A 94 4.14 -0.54 -4.12
N TYR A 95 4.05 -1.85 -4.30
CA TYR A 95 3.67 -2.44 -5.58
C TYR A 95 2.34 -1.86 -6.10
N PHE A 96 1.32 -1.83 -5.25
CA PHE A 96 0.02 -1.29 -5.64
C PHE A 96 0.04 0.24 -5.74
N ALA A 97 0.77 0.92 -4.86
CA ALA A 97 0.90 2.37 -4.88
C ALA A 97 1.46 2.87 -6.22
N GLU A 98 2.50 2.22 -6.69
CA GLU A 98 3.15 2.60 -7.95
C GLU A 98 2.22 2.43 -9.16
N ARG A 99 1.38 1.41 -9.14
CA ARG A 99 0.49 1.11 -10.26
C ARG A 99 -0.75 2.00 -10.32
N ILE A 100 -1.21 2.45 -9.16
CA ILE A 100 -2.41 3.29 -9.10
C ILE A 100 -2.09 4.74 -9.44
N GLY A 101 -0.96 5.26 -8.94
CA GLY A 101 -0.44 6.59 -9.31
C GLY A 101 -1.29 7.79 -8.91
N ASN A 102 -2.39 7.59 -8.17
CA ASN A 102 -3.27 8.63 -7.68
C ASN A 102 -3.55 8.40 -6.21
N GLU A 103 -3.30 9.41 -5.39
CA GLU A 103 -3.40 9.31 -3.93
C GLU A 103 -4.78 8.85 -3.47
N GLU A 104 -5.85 9.49 -3.93
CA GLU A 104 -7.21 9.13 -3.51
C GLU A 104 -7.58 7.72 -3.95
N ARG A 105 -7.26 7.36 -5.20
CA ARG A 105 -7.53 6.01 -5.72
C ARG A 105 -6.74 4.95 -4.98
N LEU A 106 -5.50 5.24 -4.61
CA LEU A 106 -4.67 4.33 -3.84
C LEU A 106 -5.28 4.07 -2.47
N ILE A 107 -5.66 5.13 -1.76
CA ILE A 107 -6.25 5.02 -0.43
C ILE A 107 -7.56 4.23 -0.48
N ARG A 108 -8.41 4.51 -1.47
CA ARG A 108 -9.66 3.76 -1.66
C ARG A 108 -9.42 2.31 -2.03
N ALA A 109 -8.44 2.04 -2.89
CA ALA A 109 -8.09 0.68 -3.28
C ALA A 109 -7.52 -0.11 -2.10
N TRP A 110 -6.79 0.55 -1.22
CA TRP A 110 -6.22 -0.11 -0.05
C TRP A 110 -7.28 -0.50 0.99
N ASN A 111 -8.20 0.41 1.29
CA ASN A 111 -9.22 0.19 2.32
C ASN A 111 -10.55 -0.32 1.75
N GLY A 112 -10.84 -0.06 0.47
CA GLY A 112 -12.10 -0.40 -0.17
C GLY A 112 -12.86 0.84 -0.64
N SER A 113 -14.09 0.65 -1.12
CA SER A 113 -14.91 1.71 -1.74
C SER A 113 -16.24 1.99 -1.02
N GLY A 114 -16.46 1.40 0.15
CA GLY A 114 -17.69 1.58 0.90
C GLY A 114 -17.77 2.92 1.67
N PRO A 115 -18.88 3.16 2.40
CA PRO A 115 -19.04 4.40 3.19
C PRO A 115 -17.92 4.63 4.21
N MET A 116 -17.38 3.56 4.79
CA MET A 116 -16.28 3.66 5.76
C MET A 116 -14.98 4.11 5.11
N THR A 117 -14.82 3.92 3.80
CA THR A 117 -13.63 4.35 3.07
C THR A 117 -13.45 5.85 3.11
N LYS A 118 -14.55 6.61 3.09
CA LYS A 118 -14.47 8.07 3.18
C LYS A 118 -13.90 8.52 4.53
N LYS A 119 -14.31 7.87 5.62
CA LYS A 119 -13.76 8.13 6.96
C LYS A 119 -12.28 7.80 7.01
N TYR A 120 -11.91 6.67 6.44
CA TYR A 120 -10.51 6.23 6.36
C TYR A 120 -9.68 7.25 5.57
N TYR A 121 -10.17 7.67 4.42
CA TYR A 121 -9.52 8.68 3.59
C TYR A 121 -9.27 9.98 4.36
N ASN A 122 -10.31 10.51 5.02
CA ASN A 122 -10.21 11.74 5.80
C ASN A 122 -9.20 11.59 6.94
N LYS A 123 -9.20 10.43 7.59
CA LYS A 123 -8.27 10.13 8.68
C LYS A 123 -6.82 10.09 8.20
N LEU A 124 -6.58 9.52 7.02
CA LEU A 124 -5.27 9.53 6.39
C LEU A 124 -4.83 10.92 5.98
N LYS A 125 -5.71 11.69 5.34
CA LYS A 125 -5.39 13.05 4.89
C LYS A 125 -4.99 13.96 6.05
N ALA A 126 -5.59 13.76 7.22
CA ALA A 126 -5.22 14.53 8.41
C ALA A 126 -3.79 14.26 8.87
N ARG A 127 -3.16 13.17 8.44
CA ARG A 127 -1.79 12.81 8.79
C ARG A 127 -0.76 13.15 7.72
N LEU A 128 -1.23 13.55 6.56
CA LEU A 128 -0.37 14.00 5.45
C LEU A 128 -0.16 15.50 5.51
#